data_65031ad938cc8fdf32c97e28c5e4feb0
#
_entry.id   65031ad938cc8fdf32c97e28c5e4feb0
#
_cell.length_a   1.000
_cell.length_b   1.000
_cell.length_c   1.000
_cell.angle_alpha   90.00
_cell.angle_beta   90.00
_cell.angle_gamma   90.00
#
_symmetry.space_group_name_H-M   'P 1'
#
loop_
_entity.id
_entity.type
_entity.pdbx_description
1 polymer ?
#
loop_
_entity_poly.entity_id
_entity_poly.type
_entity_poly.pdbx_seq_one_letter_code
_entity_poly.pdbx_strand_id
1 'polypeptide(L)'
;MNLADQAGKTVRLRGTAGNAHAGAVLLRDGEPPVYVAGLSNWGAAAGLTVEVTGVVTIVPGPGNTDRHGLIGDVVQLREADWHPVR
;
A
#
# COMPACT_ATOMS: atom_id res chain seq x y z
N MET A 1 12.64 -6.40 6.97
CA MET A 1 12.83 -5.00 6.89
C MET A 1 11.50 -4.30 6.98
N ASN A 2 11.43 -3.22 7.70
CA ASN A 2 10.19 -2.53 7.91
C ASN A 2 10.09 -1.37 6.95
N LEU A 3 9.01 -1.27 6.19
CA LEU A 3 8.86 -0.17 5.26
C LEU A 3 8.82 1.17 5.94
N ALA A 4 8.40 1.23 7.19
CA ALA A 4 8.37 2.51 7.88
C ALA A 4 9.77 3.14 7.96
N ASP A 5 10.81 2.32 7.90
CA ASP A 5 12.16 2.83 7.94
C ASP A 5 12.57 3.40 6.59
N GLN A 6 11.75 3.25 5.58
CA GLN A 6 12.05 3.73 4.23
C GLN A 6 11.27 5.00 3.91
N ALA A 7 10.63 5.62 4.89
CA ALA A 7 9.79 6.80 4.63
C ALA A 7 10.59 7.86 3.86
N GLY A 8 9.99 8.37 2.82
CA GLY A 8 10.63 9.37 1.96
C GLY A 8 11.49 8.78 0.85
N LYS A 9 11.65 7.47 0.82
CA LYS A 9 12.47 6.84 -0.22
C LYS A 9 11.60 6.17 -1.26
N THR A 10 12.12 6.08 -2.47
CA THR A 10 11.44 5.37 -3.54
C THR A 10 11.74 3.88 -3.40
N VAL A 11 10.70 3.08 -3.42
CA VAL A 11 10.87 1.63 -3.31
C VAL A 11 10.07 0.95 -4.40
N ARG A 12 10.42 -0.31 -4.67
CA ARG A 12 9.69 -1.13 -5.62
C ARG A 12 9.22 -2.36 -4.88
N LEU A 13 7.92 -2.57 -4.88
CA LEU A 13 7.32 -3.67 -4.15
C LEU A 13 6.50 -4.53 -5.08
N ARG A 14 6.41 -5.82 -4.80
CA ARG A 14 5.62 -6.73 -5.60
C ARG A 14 4.64 -7.43 -4.69
N GLY A 15 3.43 -7.59 -5.12
CA GLY A 15 2.40 -8.26 -4.34
C GLY A 15 1.13 -8.43 -5.14
N THR A 16 0.06 -8.76 -4.46
CA THR A 16 -1.24 -8.96 -5.09
C THR A 16 -2.05 -7.68 -5.02
N ALA A 17 -2.62 -7.29 -6.12
CA ALA A 17 -3.46 -6.10 -6.17
C ALA A 17 -4.79 -6.39 -5.50
N GLY A 18 -5.11 -5.67 -4.44
CA GLY A 18 -6.35 -5.84 -3.72
C GLY A 18 -7.07 -4.53 -3.55
N ASN A 19 -8.40 -4.58 -3.46
CA ASN A 19 -9.18 -3.39 -3.22
C ASN A 19 -9.65 -3.42 -1.79
N ALA A 20 -9.35 -2.39 -1.03
CA ALA A 20 -9.79 -2.29 0.33
C ALA A 20 -10.79 -1.16 0.45
N HIS A 21 -11.41 -1.06 1.61
CA HIS A 21 -12.40 -0.04 1.83
C HIS A 21 -11.83 1.34 1.59
N ALA A 22 -10.59 1.57 1.93
CA ALA A 22 -9.99 2.88 1.80
C ALA A 22 -9.29 3.11 0.45
N GLY A 23 -9.29 2.14 -0.43
CA GLY A 23 -8.67 2.31 -1.74
C GLY A 23 -7.87 1.11 -2.19
N ALA A 24 -7.05 1.29 -3.19
CA ALA A 24 -6.23 0.20 -3.71
C ALA A 24 -5.08 -0.11 -2.77
N VAL A 25 -4.84 -1.38 -2.55
CA VAL A 25 -3.75 -1.80 -1.67
C VAL A 25 -2.92 -2.88 -2.35
N LEU A 26 -1.68 -2.99 -1.92
CA LEU A 26 -0.80 -4.05 -2.37
C LEU A 26 -0.67 -5.03 -1.21
N LEU A 27 -1.01 -6.28 -1.45
CA LEU A 27 -0.98 -7.29 -0.41
C LEU A 27 0.24 -8.17 -0.57
N ARG A 28 1.01 -8.30 0.48
CA ARG A 28 2.22 -9.11 0.45
C ARG A 28 2.17 -10.08 1.62
N ASP A 29 2.67 -11.28 1.42
CA ASP A 29 2.63 -12.31 2.44
C ASP A 29 3.33 -11.88 3.69
N GLY A 30 2.65 -12.00 4.81
CA GLY A 30 3.27 -11.70 6.09
C GLY A 30 3.49 -10.24 6.38
N GLU A 31 3.00 -9.36 5.52
CA GLU A 31 3.20 -7.94 5.71
C GLU A 31 1.89 -7.18 5.73
N PRO A 32 1.84 -6.04 6.40
CA PRO A 32 0.62 -5.24 6.38
C PRO A 32 0.35 -4.71 4.97
N PRO A 33 -0.89 -4.41 4.64
CA PRO A 33 -1.20 -3.85 3.33
C PRO A 33 -0.51 -2.52 3.10
N VAL A 34 -0.14 -2.25 1.87
CA VAL A 34 0.45 -0.98 1.49
C VAL A 34 -0.55 -0.28 0.59
N TYR A 35 -0.95 0.93 0.94
CA TYR A 35 -1.91 1.67 0.14
C TYR A 35 -1.21 2.39 -1.01
N VAL A 36 -1.91 2.53 -2.12
CA VAL A 36 -1.36 3.23 -3.28
C VAL A 36 -2.10 4.53 -3.41
N ALA A 37 -1.43 5.64 -3.17
CA ALA A 37 -2.07 6.95 -3.20
C ALA A 37 -2.52 7.29 -4.60
N GLY A 38 -3.68 7.88 -4.70
CA GLY A 38 -4.19 8.30 -6.01
C GLY A 38 -4.88 7.20 -6.79
N LEU A 39 -4.92 5.98 -6.27
CA LEU A 39 -5.56 4.90 -6.96
C LEU A 39 -6.68 4.39 -6.09
N SER A 40 -7.91 4.51 -6.53
CA SER A 40 -9.04 4.08 -5.73
C SER A 40 -9.32 2.60 -5.88
N ASN A 41 -9.00 2.01 -7.01
CA ASN A 41 -9.11 0.59 -7.17
C ASN A 41 -8.21 0.15 -8.33
N TRP A 42 -7.97 -1.15 -8.43
CA TRP A 42 -7.06 -1.66 -9.45
C TRP A 42 -7.77 -1.96 -10.77
N GLY A 43 -9.08 -1.95 -10.78
CA GLY A 43 -9.83 -2.30 -11.99
C GLY A 43 -9.52 -3.72 -12.43
N ALA A 44 -9.16 -3.90 -13.67
CA ALA A 44 -8.93 -5.23 -14.21
C ALA A 44 -7.69 -5.89 -13.61
N ALA A 45 -6.83 -5.15 -12.97
CA ALA A 45 -5.63 -5.73 -12.38
C ALA A 45 -5.90 -6.33 -10.99
N ALA A 46 -7.08 -6.13 -10.43
CA ALA A 46 -7.38 -6.67 -9.10
C ALA A 46 -7.20 -8.19 -9.09
N GLY A 47 -6.53 -8.69 -8.11
CA GLY A 47 -6.26 -10.10 -8.00
C GLY A 47 -4.99 -10.56 -8.70
N LEU A 48 -4.38 -9.70 -9.48
CA LEU A 48 -3.15 -10.07 -10.17
C LEU A 48 -1.94 -9.71 -9.34
N THR A 49 -0.82 -10.33 -9.66
CA THR A 49 0.45 -9.91 -9.06
C THR A 49 0.91 -8.68 -9.81
N VAL A 50 1.22 -7.65 -9.08
CA VAL A 50 1.67 -6.39 -9.67
C VAL A 50 2.94 -5.93 -9.01
N GLU A 51 3.69 -5.08 -9.69
CA GLU A 51 4.86 -4.45 -9.12
C GLU A 51 4.58 -2.97 -9.06
N VAL A 52 4.80 -2.36 -7.92
CA VAL A 52 4.51 -0.95 -7.70
C VAL A 52 5.76 -0.25 -7.27
N THR A 53 6.06 0.88 -7.88
CA THR A 53 7.20 1.71 -7.52
C THR A 53 6.65 3.05 -7.04
N GLY A 54 7.06 3.50 -5.90
CA GLY A 54 6.57 4.77 -5.38
C GLY A 54 7.36 5.21 -4.17
N VAL A 55 6.99 6.36 -3.63
CA VAL A 55 7.68 6.95 -2.49
C VAL A 55 6.93 6.56 -1.22
N VAL A 56 7.64 6.00 -0.26
CA VAL A 56 7.03 5.55 0.98
C VAL A 56 6.61 6.74 1.81
N THR A 57 5.37 6.74 2.26
CA THR A 57 4.85 7.77 3.12
C THR A 57 4.09 7.09 4.24
N ILE A 58 4.24 7.57 5.44
CA ILE A 58 3.54 7.04 6.58
C ILE A 58 2.39 8.01 6.89
N VAL A 59 1.19 7.49 6.92
CA VAL A 59 0.02 8.33 7.19
C VAL A 59 -0.79 7.71 8.29
N PRO A 60 -1.55 8.50 9.03
CA PRO A 60 -2.41 7.95 10.07
C PRO A 60 -3.43 7.02 9.45
N GLY A 61 -3.68 5.92 10.08
CA GLY A 61 -4.63 4.97 9.56
C GLY A 61 -6.03 5.53 9.54
N PRO A 62 -6.85 5.08 8.62
CA PRO A 62 -8.21 5.57 8.57
C PRO A 62 -8.93 5.20 9.85
N GLY A 63 -9.59 6.13 10.40
CA GLY A 63 -10.30 5.87 11.59
C GLY A 63 -9.52 5.68 12.80
N ASN A 64 -8.39 6.15 12.81
CA ASN A 64 -7.50 5.87 13.77
C ASN A 64 -7.72 6.50 15.01
N THR A 65 -8.68 6.95 15.27
CA THR A 65 -8.81 7.43 16.44
C THR A 65 -8.87 6.52 17.40
N ASP A 66 -8.73 5.46 17.16
CA ASP A 66 -8.95 4.54 17.82
C ASP A 66 -8.55 4.32 19.03
N ARG A 67 -9.22 4.13 19.78
CA ARG A 67 -8.93 3.86 20.93
C ARG A 67 -8.44 2.60 21.12
N HIS A 68 -8.54 1.77 20.33
CA HIS A 68 -8.05 0.47 20.50
C HIS A 68 -6.66 0.45 20.15
N GLY A 69 -6.11 1.46 19.60
CA GLY A 69 -4.75 1.45 19.27
C GLY A 69 -4.37 0.51 18.28
N LEU A 70 -5.23 -0.11 17.66
CA LEU A 70 -4.86 -1.02 16.78
C LEU A 70 -4.45 -0.50 15.58
N ILE A 71 -4.85 0.58 15.16
CA ILE A 71 -4.57 1.00 13.96
C ILE A 71 -3.52 1.82 14.01
N GLY A 72 -2.53 1.60 13.78
CA GLY A 72 -1.46 2.43 13.71
C GLY A 72 -1.41 3.17 12.45
N ASP A 73 -0.24 3.72 12.12
CA ASP A 73 -0.03 4.40 10.89
C ASP A 73 0.01 3.37 9.77
N VAL A 74 -0.37 3.74 8.59
CA VAL A 74 -0.30 2.86 7.45
C VAL A 74 0.74 3.35 6.48
N VAL A 75 1.31 2.44 5.71
CA VAL A 75 2.27 2.79 4.69
C VAL A 75 1.51 3.06 3.40
N GLN A 76 1.86 4.15 2.75
CA GLN A 76 1.25 4.51 1.50
C GLN A 76 2.35 4.82 0.51
N LEU A 77 2.18 4.45 -0.74
CA LEU A 77 3.13 4.81 -1.79
C LEU A 77 2.55 5.96 -2.58
N ARG A 78 3.31 7.05 -2.66
CA ARG A 78 2.90 8.21 -3.42
C ARG A 78 3.59 8.24 -4.75
N GLU A 79 3.01 8.92 -5.71
CA GLU A 79 3.57 9.06 -7.04
C GLU A 79 3.90 7.68 -7.61
N ALA A 80 3.00 6.76 -7.41
CA ALA A 80 3.29 5.38 -7.72
C ALA A 80 3.03 5.05 -9.18
N ASP A 81 3.90 4.17 -9.72
CA ASP A 81 3.68 3.58 -11.01
C ASP A 81 3.54 2.11 -10.76
N TRP A 82 2.75 1.43 -11.53
CA TRP A 82 2.62 0.00 -11.34
C TRP A 82 2.35 -0.71 -12.66
N HIS A 83 2.64 -1.98 -12.67
CA HIS A 83 2.31 -2.80 -13.83
C HIS A 83 2.13 -4.24 -13.38
N PRO A 84 1.34 -5.03 -14.11
CA PRO A 84 1.17 -6.43 -13.77
C PRO A 84 2.46 -7.19 -14.01
N VAL A 85 2.68 -8.22 -13.20
CA VAL A 85 3.87 -9.03 -13.33
C VAL A 85 3.44 -10.38 -13.82
N ARG A 86 4.14 -10.94 -14.78
CA ARG A 86 3.79 -12.23 -15.32
C ARG A 86 4.58 -13.33 -14.71
#